data_8b9cfc095982acbed361cae184775a77
#
_entry.id   8b9cfc095982acbed361cae184775a77
#
_cell.length_a   1.000
_cell.length_b   1.000
_cell.length_c   1.000
_cell.angle_alpha   90.00
_cell.angle_beta   90.00
_cell.angle_gamma   90.00
#
_symmetry.space_group_name_H-M   'P 1'
#
loop_
_entity.id
_entity.type
_entity.pdbx_description
1 polymer ?
#
loop_
_entity_poly.entity_id
_entity_poly.type
_entity_poly.pdbx_seq_one_letter_code
_entity_poly.pdbx_strand_id
1 'polypeptide(L)'
;MFRHLFFSISLASVCMLWTGCNNEKHFINDSDYRLKVENDFAEKQTILKNGNLFDIFSKEITSEEKEALLFLYAYMPLSDIADNSGEFFLNNIRLSFKIREASSWGKNIPEDIFRHFVLPIRVNNENLDNSREYFQKELWPRVKHLSMQDAVLETNHWCHEKATYTPSDSRTSSPLATIKTAYGRCGEESTLLVAALRAIGIPARQVYTPRWAHTDDNHAWVEAWVDGKWCFLGACEPEPVLNLGWFNSPASRGMLMHTKVFGSYNGKEEKMIQTANYTEINIIGNYADKSSVTVTVKDGNGNAIEGANVEFKLYNYAEFFTVYKQKSNLQGQVSLSAGLGDMLVYASYGDKFGIRKVSFGKEKTVDIVLKHSIYDAYCENMDIVPPAENANLPSVSEEQRNENNIRLHQEDSIRNAYVATFPDKDIINKFAKENNLKYEEIEGFIVKSRGNYAEIMKFLSNSTQNKMCRKAIDLLKTITDKDLRDTPCSVLEDHLYNTPEEASTEYVLCPRVANELLTPYRSFLQKEIPESLKTKFASNPQTLVKWCSDSITIRNDLNKGASPTSPIGTWKCRVVDTQSREIFFVAATRSLNIQAWKDAVTGT
;
A
#
# COMPACT_ATOMS: atom_id res chain seq x y z
N MET A 1 35.08 35.04 71.37
CA MET A 1 33.96 34.17 71.71
C MET A 1 32.71 34.89 71.21
N PHE A 2 32.39 34.82 69.87
CA PHE A 2 31.24 35.47 69.28
C PHE A 2 30.42 34.41 68.52
N ARG A 3 29.19 34.25 68.97
CA ARG A 3 28.17 33.42 68.25
C ARG A 3 27.46 34.29 67.20
N HIS A 4 27.49 33.87 65.93
CA HIS A 4 26.65 34.46 64.94
C HIS A 4 25.35 33.68 64.80
N LEU A 5 24.24 34.39 64.97
CA LEU A 5 22.87 33.96 64.76
C LEU A 5 22.58 34.16 63.27
N PHE A 6 22.21 33.10 62.53
CA PHE A 6 21.66 33.21 61.18
C PHE A 6 20.13 33.20 61.29
N PHE A 7 19.54 34.30 60.79
CA PHE A 7 18.11 34.41 60.56
C PHE A 7 17.82 33.87 59.18
N SER A 8 17.03 32.79 59.10
CA SER A 8 16.49 32.29 57.82
C SER A 8 15.15 32.94 57.56
N ILE A 9 15.08 33.80 56.55
CA ILE A 9 13.83 34.34 56.02
C ILE A 9 13.29 33.33 55.00
N SER A 10 12.19 32.67 55.35
CA SER A 10 11.44 31.79 54.46
C SER A 10 10.52 32.62 53.57
N LEU A 11 10.87 32.73 52.28
CA LEU A 11 10.04 33.37 51.29
C LEU A 11 9.06 32.30 50.74
N ALA A 12 7.83 32.30 51.27
CA ALA A 12 6.76 31.47 50.72
C ALA A 12 6.26 32.11 49.39
N SER A 13 6.75 31.60 48.27
CA SER A 13 6.20 31.88 46.96
C SER A 13 4.86 31.14 46.80
N VAL A 14 3.77 31.85 46.89
CA VAL A 14 2.44 31.37 46.52
C VAL A 14 2.41 31.30 44.98
N CYS A 15 2.70 30.10 44.44
CA CYS A 15 2.36 29.79 43.06
C CYS A 15 0.83 29.67 42.97
N MET A 16 0.16 30.74 42.55
CA MET A 16 -1.20 30.62 41.98
C MET A 16 -1.11 29.79 40.73
N LEU A 17 -1.45 28.51 40.84
CA LEU A 17 -1.79 27.67 39.69
C LEU A 17 -3.07 28.23 39.07
N TRP A 18 -2.91 29.03 38.04
CA TRP A 18 -3.99 29.29 37.12
C TRP A 18 -4.23 27.98 36.34
N THR A 19 -5.14 27.15 36.85
CA THR A 19 -5.77 26.11 36.08
C THR A 19 -6.76 26.80 35.11
N GLY A 20 -6.22 27.40 34.07
CA GLY A 20 -7.01 27.67 32.90
C GLY A 20 -7.38 26.30 32.32
N CYS A 21 -8.64 25.86 32.49
CA CYS A 21 -9.21 24.83 31.64
C CYS A 21 -9.24 25.40 30.22
N ASN A 22 -8.13 25.34 29.51
CA ASN A 22 -8.17 25.31 28.07
C ASN A 22 -8.83 23.97 27.71
N ASN A 23 -10.08 24.01 27.35
CA ASN A 23 -10.75 22.91 26.64
C ASN A 23 -10.11 22.80 25.26
N GLU A 24 -8.87 22.39 25.20
CA GLU A 24 -8.18 22.11 23.95
C GLU A 24 -8.89 20.92 23.32
N LYS A 25 -9.44 21.12 22.16
CA LYS A 25 -10.20 20.08 21.45
C LYS A 25 -9.20 19.09 20.84
N HIS A 26 -9.26 17.85 21.28
CA HIS A 26 -8.40 16.78 20.83
C HIS A 26 -9.07 15.95 19.73
N PHE A 27 -8.30 15.57 18.71
CA PHE A 27 -8.73 14.57 17.73
C PHE A 27 -8.62 13.16 18.31
N ILE A 28 -7.50 12.83 18.97
CA ILE A 28 -7.29 11.54 19.62
C ILE A 28 -7.79 11.63 21.06
N ASN A 29 -8.94 11.03 21.35
CA ASN A 29 -9.61 11.15 22.66
C ASN A 29 -8.89 10.40 23.79
N ASP A 30 -8.30 9.22 23.47
CA ASP A 30 -7.53 8.43 24.42
C ASP A 30 -6.16 9.09 24.67
N SER A 31 -5.94 9.57 25.91
CA SER A 31 -4.71 10.26 26.29
C SER A 31 -3.46 9.38 26.23
N ASP A 32 -3.58 8.09 26.56
CA ASP A 32 -2.45 7.18 26.56
C ASP A 32 -2.05 6.85 25.12
N TYR A 33 -3.04 6.65 24.25
CA TYR A 33 -2.80 6.45 22.83
C TYR A 33 -2.23 7.72 22.17
N ARG A 34 -2.72 8.91 22.53
CA ARG A 34 -2.18 10.19 22.04
C ARG A 34 -0.70 10.35 22.41
N LEU A 35 -0.34 10.10 23.68
CA LEU A 35 1.03 10.12 24.14
C LEU A 35 1.90 9.08 23.40
N LYS A 36 1.36 7.89 23.13
CA LYS A 36 2.06 6.89 22.32
C LYS A 36 2.34 7.41 20.90
N VAL A 37 1.37 8.03 20.24
CA VAL A 37 1.54 8.62 18.90
C VAL A 37 2.62 9.71 18.90
N GLU A 38 2.62 10.58 19.90
CA GLU A 38 3.64 11.63 20.08
C GLU A 38 5.06 11.04 20.25
N ASN A 39 5.18 9.99 21.05
CA ASN A 39 6.46 9.29 21.24
C ASN A 39 6.94 8.59 19.98
N ASP A 40 6.06 7.85 19.28
CA ASP A 40 6.38 7.14 18.04
C ASP A 40 6.78 8.15 16.93
N PHE A 41 6.10 9.30 16.88
CA PHE A 41 6.48 10.40 15.98
C PHE A 41 7.86 10.99 16.32
N ALA A 42 8.09 11.30 17.59
CA ALA A 42 9.37 11.86 18.04
C ALA A 42 10.54 10.92 17.77
N GLU A 43 10.36 9.61 17.97
CA GLU A 43 11.35 8.60 17.58
C GLU A 43 11.64 8.65 16.07
N LYS A 44 10.60 8.63 15.23
CA LYS A 44 10.75 8.71 13.77
C LYS A 44 11.44 10.01 13.34
N GLN A 45 11.10 11.14 13.95
CA GLN A 45 11.74 12.43 13.67
C GLN A 45 13.24 12.42 14.02
N THR A 46 13.64 11.72 15.08
CA THR A 46 15.07 11.59 15.42
C THR A 46 15.87 10.77 14.39
N ILE A 47 15.20 9.85 13.69
CA ILE A 47 15.79 9.02 12.65
C ILE A 47 15.89 9.81 11.32
N LEU A 48 14.85 10.57 10.96
CA LEU A 48 14.71 11.30 9.70
C LEU A 48 15.20 12.75 9.85
N LYS A 49 16.50 12.94 9.95
CA LYS A 49 17.12 14.27 10.19
C LYS A 49 17.38 15.07 8.92
N ASN A 50 17.37 14.45 7.76
CA ASN A 50 17.70 15.09 6.51
C ASN A 50 16.46 15.59 5.78
N GLY A 51 16.63 16.67 5.02
CA GLY A 51 15.55 17.29 4.25
C GLY A 51 14.53 18.02 5.13
N ASN A 52 13.60 18.68 4.49
CA ASN A 52 12.54 19.47 5.13
C ASN A 52 11.27 18.63 5.30
N LEU A 53 11.42 17.38 5.75
CA LEU A 53 10.33 16.40 5.78
C LEU A 53 9.21 16.74 6.78
N PHE A 54 9.54 17.57 7.79
CA PHE A 54 8.64 17.95 8.90
C PHE A 54 8.25 19.42 8.91
N ASP A 55 8.54 20.18 7.85
CA ASP A 55 8.27 21.64 7.79
C ASP A 55 6.80 22.00 7.98
N ILE A 56 5.89 21.06 7.67
CA ILE A 56 4.45 21.24 7.85
C ILE A 56 4.09 21.55 9.32
N PHE A 57 4.83 21.03 10.29
CA PHE A 57 4.59 21.26 11.72
C PHE A 57 4.98 22.66 12.20
N SER A 58 5.68 23.46 11.36
CA SER A 58 5.97 24.88 11.63
C SER A 58 4.84 25.82 11.21
N LYS A 59 3.83 25.31 10.50
CA LYS A 59 2.69 26.10 10.04
C LYS A 59 1.64 26.27 11.14
N GLU A 60 0.84 27.30 10.99
CA GLU A 60 -0.35 27.51 11.82
C GLU A 60 -1.43 26.49 11.45
N ILE A 61 -1.66 25.53 12.34
CA ILE A 61 -2.62 24.45 12.21
C ILE A 61 -3.35 24.26 13.55
N THR A 62 -4.59 23.73 13.51
CA THR A 62 -5.35 23.45 14.73
C THR A 62 -4.77 22.29 15.51
N SER A 63 -5.10 22.17 16.81
CA SER A 63 -4.67 21.03 17.65
C SER A 63 -5.12 19.69 17.05
N GLU A 64 -6.34 19.61 16.54
CA GLU A 64 -6.88 18.43 15.88
C GLU A 64 -6.12 18.07 14.59
N GLU A 65 -5.81 19.06 13.74
CA GLU A 65 -5.00 18.87 12.53
C GLU A 65 -3.58 18.40 12.87
N LYS A 66 -2.99 18.97 13.93
CA LYS A 66 -1.66 18.59 14.42
C LYS A 66 -1.64 17.14 14.91
N GLU A 67 -2.59 16.73 15.73
CA GLU A 67 -2.69 15.34 16.21
C GLU A 67 -2.91 14.35 15.07
N ALA A 68 -3.74 14.70 14.07
CA ALA A 68 -3.94 13.89 12.88
C ALA A 68 -2.66 13.77 12.02
N LEU A 69 -1.89 14.89 11.86
CA LEU A 69 -0.58 14.85 11.21
C LEU A 69 0.41 14.00 12.00
N LEU A 70 0.48 14.15 13.32
CA LEU A 70 1.36 13.34 14.18
C LEU A 70 1.06 11.84 13.99
N PHE A 71 -0.22 11.46 13.98
CA PHE A 71 -0.64 10.08 13.74
C PHE A 71 -0.21 9.58 12.34
N LEU A 72 -0.45 10.35 11.27
CA LEU A 72 -0.03 9.96 9.93
C LEU A 72 1.50 9.83 9.86
N TYR A 73 2.24 10.84 10.32
CA TYR A 73 3.71 10.84 10.26
C TYR A 73 4.35 9.78 11.14
N ALA A 74 3.77 9.47 12.31
CA ALA A 74 4.25 8.38 13.17
C ALA A 74 4.24 7.03 12.45
N TYR A 75 3.22 6.77 11.62
CA TYR A 75 3.00 5.44 11.08
C TYR A 75 3.12 5.32 9.55
N MET A 76 3.10 6.42 8.77
CA MET A 76 3.26 6.30 7.33
C MET A 76 4.65 5.77 6.94
N PRO A 77 4.75 5.00 5.83
CA PRO A 77 6.03 4.50 5.32
C PRO A 77 7.00 5.63 4.94
N LEU A 78 8.29 5.31 4.87
CA LEU A 78 9.33 6.26 4.48
C LEU A 78 9.08 6.86 3.09
N SER A 79 8.62 6.03 2.14
CA SER A 79 8.30 6.50 0.78
C SER A 79 7.22 7.57 0.78
N ASP A 80 6.20 7.45 1.63
CA ASP A 80 5.14 8.45 1.72
C ASP A 80 5.69 9.80 2.21
N ILE A 81 6.51 9.79 3.27
CA ILE A 81 7.13 11.01 3.82
C ILE A 81 8.10 11.65 2.82
N ALA A 82 8.88 10.84 2.13
CA ALA A 82 9.96 11.32 1.25
C ALA A 82 9.44 11.82 -0.13
N ASP A 83 8.37 11.19 -0.64
CA ASP A 83 7.89 11.43 -1.99
C ASP A 83 6.68 12.38 -2.06
N ASN A 84 6.06 12.70 -0.91
CA ASN A 84 4.92 13.62 -0.85
C ASN A 84 5.19 14.81 0.08
N SER A 85 4.55 15.94 -0.19
CA SER A 85 4.69 17.14 0.65
C SER A 85 3.81 17.07 1.90
N GLY A 86 4.20 17.80 2.95
CA GLY A 86 3.35 17.93 4.15
C GLY A 86 1.99 18.58 3.86
N GLU A 87 1.92 19.49 2.86
CA GLU A 87 0.67 20.08 2.40
C GLU A 87 -0.30 19.05 1.83
N PHE A 88 0.22 18.07 1.10
CA PHE A 88 -0.60 16.97 0.59
C PHE A 88 -1.33 16.25 1.74
N PHE A 89 -0.62 15.93 2.82
CA PHE A 89 -1.23 15.25 3.99
C PHE A 89 -2.19 16.18 4.74
N LEU A 90 -1.83 17.44 4.97
CA LEU A 90 -2.70 18.40 5.64
C LEU A 90 -4.00 18.63 4.87
N ASN A 91 -3.94 18.77 3.54
CA ASN A 91 -5.14 18.89 2.71
C ASN A 91 -6.04 17.66 2.82
N ASN A 92 -5.48 16.46 2.80
CA ASN A 92 -6.24 15.21 2.99
C ASN A 92 -6.89 15.11 4.38
N ILE A 93 -6.24 15.59 5.44
CA ILE A 93 -6.81 15.67 6.79
C ILE A 93 -8.01 16.63 6.80
N ARG A 94 -7.84 17.82 6.25
CA ARG A 94 -8.92 18.84 6.15
C ARG A 94 -10.13 18.34 5.39
N LEU A 95 -9.91 17.66 4.28
CA LEU A 95 -10.97 17.01 3.51
C LEU A 95 -11.68 15.93 4.33
N SER A 96 -10.94 15.14 5.13
CA SER A 96 -11.52 14.10 6.00
C SER A 96 -12.35 14.69 7.13
N PHE A 97 -11.89 15.75 7.76
CA PHE A 97 -12.64 16.44 8.82
C PHE A 97 -13.89 17.13 8.27
N LYS A 98 -13.75 17.82 7.14
CA LYS A 98 -14.89 18.46 6.46
C LYS A 98 -16.00 17.47 6.14
N ILE A 99 -15.67 16.30 5.60
CA ILE A 99 -16.69 15.31 5.27
C ILE A 99 -17.27 14.64 6.50
N ARG A 100 -16.50 14.46 7.57
CA ARG A 100 -16.98 13.96 8.86
C ARG A 100 -18.05 14.88 9.46
N GLU A 101 -17.88 16.18 9.34
CA GLU A 101 -18.86 17.17 9.83
C GLU A 101 -20.10 17.24 8.92
N ALA A 102 -19.92 17.12 7.61
CA ALA A 102 -20.98 17.29 6.63
C ALA A 102 -21.89 16.07 6.48
N SER A 103 -21.39 14.85 6.74
CA SER A 103 -22.16 13.61 6.55
C SER A 103 -23.06 13.29 7.75
N SER A 104 -24.22 12.70 7.48
CA SER A 104 -25.16 12.23 8.52
C SER A 104 -24.57 11.13 9.41
N TRP A 105 -23.64 10.34 8.88
CA TRP A 105 -22.97 9.24 9.58
C TRP A 105 -21.69 9.66 10.31
N GLY A 106 -21.06 10.78 9.95
CA GLY A 106 -19.72 11.14 10.41
C GLY A 106 -19.59 11.29 11.93
N LYS A 107 -20.63 11.82 12.61
CA LYS A 107 -20.65 11.97 14.07
C LYS A 107 -20.85 10.66 14.82
N ASN A 108 -21.41 9.64 14.16
CA ASN A 108 -21.69 8.34 14.75
C ASN A 108 -20.49 7.38 14.65
N ILE A 109 -19.47 7.74 13.86
CA ILE A 109 -18.26 6.93 13.72
C ILE A 109 -17.35 7.17 14.91
N PRO A 110 -16.99 6.12 15.70
CA PRO A 110 -16.01 6.23 16.78
C PRO A 110 -14.68 6.82 16.30
N GLU A 111 -14.01 7.57 17.15
CA GLU A 111 -12.76 8.26 16.78
C GLU A 111 -11.68 7.27 16.32
N ASP A 112 -11.50 6.18 17.02
CA ASP A 112 -10.53 5.13 16.68
C ASP A 112 -10.82 4.48 15.30
N ILE A 113 -12.09 4.22 15.00
CA ILE A 113 -12.53 3.71 13.69
C ILE A 113 -12.28 4.76 12.59
N PHE A 114 -12.59 6.04 12.85
CA PHE A 114 -12.30 7.12 11.90
C PHE A 114 -10.79 7.26 11.68
N ARG A 115 -10.01 7.28 12.73
CA ARG A 115 -8.55 7.45 12.72
C ARG A 115 -7.84 6.36 11.92
N HIS A 116 -8.25 5.11 12.07
CA HIS A 116 -7.58 3.97 11.42
C HIS A 116 -8.13 3.64 10.02
N PHE A 117 -9.41 3.98 9.72
CA PHE A 117 -10.08 3.47 8.52
C PHE A 117 -10.68 4.55 7.60
N VAL A 118 -10.62 5.84 7.98
CA VAL A 118 -11.00 6.98 7.12
C VAL A 118 -9.82 7.90 6.87
N LEU A 119 -9.14 8.31 7.94
CA LEU A 119 -8.06 9.31 7.88
C LEU A 119 -6.90 8.90 6.96
N PRO A 120 -6.37 7.65 7.01
CA PRO A 120 -5.23 7.24 6.19
C PRO A 120 -5.57 7.29 4.70
N ILE A 121 -4.60 7.76 3.89
CA ILE A 121 -4.73 7.83 2.44
C ILE A 121 -4.36 6.47 1.86
N ARG A 122 -3.23 5.90 2.28
CA ARG A 122 -2.72 4.61 1.81
C ARG A 122 -3.67 3.46 2.12
N VAL A 123 -3.88 2.62 1.13
CA VAL A 123 -4.71 1.39 1.22
C VAL A 123 -3.83 0.15 1.09
N ASN A 124 -2.97 0.10 0.09
CA ASN A 124 -2.07 -1.00 -0.24
C ASN A 124 -0.66 -0.44 -0.51
N ASN A 125 0.05 -0.94 -1.52
CA ASN A 125 1.37 -0.47 -1.94
C ASN A 125 1.32 0.46 -3.17
N GLU A 126 0.17 1.07 -3.44
CA GLU A 126 -0.01 2.06 -4.52
C GLU A 126 0.83 3.32 -4.30
N ASN A 127 1.11 4.05 -5.37
CA ASN A 127 1.57 5.43 -5.26
C ASN A 127 0.40 6.32 -4.83
N LEU A 128 0.63 7.25 -3.90
CA LEU A 128 -0.41 8.17 -3.44
C LEU A 128 -0.71 9.24 -4.51
N ASP A 129 -1.98 9.66 -4.57
CA ASP A 129 -2.45 10.72 -5.46
C ASP A 129 -3.54 11.58 -4.81
N ASN A 130 -4.02 12.61 -5.50
CA ASN A 130 -5.07 13.51 -5.02
C ASN A 130 -6.49 12.95 -5.18
N SER A 131 -6.67 11.63 -5.13
CA SER A 131 -7.96 10.96 -5.34
C SER A 131 -9.03 11.42 -4.37
N ARG A 132 -8.70 11.67 -3.09
CA ARG A 132 -9.70 12.06 -2.08
C ARG A 132 -10.46 13.33 -2.47
N GLU A 133 -9.77 14.35 -2.95
CA GLU A 133 -10.41 15.58 -3.39
C GLU A 133 -11.29 15.35 -4.63
N TYR A 134 -10.77 14.63 -5.61
CA TYR A 134 -11.51 14.29 -6.82
C TYR A 134 -12.76 13.46 -6.51
N PHE A 135 -12.63 12.44 -5.66
CA PHE A 135 -13.74 11.57 -5.29
C PHE A 135 -14.82 12.31 -4.49
N GLN A 136 -14.45 13.22 -3.58
CA GLN A 136 -15.44 14.04 -2.88
C GLN A 136 -16.27 14.89 -3.84
N LYS A 137 -15.65 15.47 -4.87
CA LYS A 137 -16.38 16.27 -5.88
C LYS A 137 -17.38 15.43 -6.67
N GLU A 138 -17.00 14.22 -7.04
CA GLU A 138 -17.84 13.30 -7.82
C GLU A 138 -18.92 12.63 -6.99
N LEU A 139 -18.55 12.12 -5.79
CA LEU A 139 -19.43 11.26 -5.00
C LEU A 139 -20.34 12.02 -4.03
N TRP A 140 -19.86 13.11 -3.41
CA TRP A 140 -20.65 13.79 -2.39
C TRP A 140 -22.02 14.25 -2.87
N PRO A 141 -22.20 14.83 -4.07
CA PRO A 141 -23.53 15.15 -4.61
C PRO A 141 -24.47 13.94 -4.73
N ARG A 142 -23.91 12.75 -4.98
CA ARG A 142 -24.67 11.51 -5.17
C ARG A 142 -25.14 10.90 -3.85
N VAL A 143 -24.30 10.97 -2.78
CA VAL A 143 -24.52 10.20 -1.54
C VAL A 143 -25.01 11.00 -0.35
N LYS A 144 -24.91 12.33 -0.34
CA LYS A 144 -25.17 13.19 0.83
C LYS A 144 -26.57 13.07 1.44
N HIS A 145 -27.54 12.54 0.70
CA HIS A 145 -28.92 12.35 1.15
C HIS A 145 -29.30 10.89 1.39
N LEU A 146 -28.35 9.98 1.20
CA LEU A 146 -28.57 8.55 1.37
C LEU A 146 -28.33 8.11 2.82
N SER A 147 -28.81 6.90 3.14
CA SER A 147 -28.35 6.18 4.33
C SER A 147 -26.88 5.78 4.16
N MET A 148 -26.21 5.45 5.27
CA MET A 148 -24.82 5.00 5.18
C MET A 148 -24.67 3.72 4.32
N GLN A 149 -25.60 2.77 4.45
CA GLN A 149 -25.65 1.55 3.65
C GLN A 149 -25.82 1.87 2.15
N ASP A 150 -26.79 2.71 1.80
CA ASP A 150 -27.04 3.06 0.40
C ASP A 150 -25.88 3.87 -0.18
N ALA A 151 -25.20 4.70 0.63
CA ALA A 151 -24.02 5.43 0.21
C ALA A 151 -22.83 4.48 -0.11
N VAL A 152 -22.68 3.37 0.62
CA VAL A 152 -21.68 2.34 0.31
C VAL A 152 -22.00 1.67 -1.02
N LEU A 153 -23.25 1.25 -1.23
CA LEU A 153 -23.69 0.61 -2.48
C LEU A 153 -23.52 1.56 -3.67
N GLU A 154 -23.98 2.82 -3.53
CA GLU A 154 -23.85 3.86 -4.55
C GLU A 154 -22.38 4.13 -4.92
N THR A 155 -21.49 4.13 -3.92
CA THR A 155 -20.05 4.32 -4.17
C THR A 155 -19.47 3.16 -4.97
N ASN A 156 -19.90 1.92 -4.72
CA ASN A 156 -19.44 0.76 -5.49
C ASN A 156 -19.97 0.79 -6.93
N HIS A 157 -21.21 1.20 -7.14
CA HIS A 157 -21.78 1.47 -8.46
C HIS A 157 -20.98 2.54 -9.21
N TRP A 158 -20.63 3.65 -8.54
CA TRP A 158 -19.76 4.66 -9.14
C TRP A 158 -18.38 4.09 -9.51
N CYS A 159 -17.80 3.20 -8.69
CA CYS A 159 -16.54 2.54 -9.04
C CYS A 159 -16.69 1.66 -10.29
N HIS A 160 -17.81 0.95 -10.45
CA HIS A 160 -18.09 0.15 -11.64
C HIS A 160 -18.27 1.00 -12.90
N GLU A 161 -18.82 2.22 -12.80
CA GLU A 161 -18.80 3.19 -13.90
C GLU A 161 -17.38 3.55 -14.36
N LYS A 162 -16.39 3.47 -13.48
CA LYS A 162 -15.01 3.92 -13.74
C LYS A 162 -14.06 2.82 -14.13
N ALA A 163 -14.18 1.62 -13.57
CA ALA A 163 -13.24 0.52 -13.78
C ALA A 163 -13.93 -0.85 -13.78
N THR A 164 -13.31 -1.80 -14.47
CA THR A 164 -13.69 -3.22 -14.47
C THR A 164 -12.45 -4.08 -14.33
N TYR A 165 -12.64 -5.35 -13.97
CA TYR A 165 -11.54 -6.29 -13.78
C TYR A 165 -10.75 -6.57 -15.07
N THR A 166 -9.44 -6.49 -14.97
CA THR A 166 -8.51 -6.99 -16.00
C THR A 166 -7.18 -7.37 -15.31
N PRO A 167 -6.66 -8.59 -15.52
CA PRO A 167 -5.39 -9.01 -14.95
C PRO A 167 -4.24 -8.14 -15.48
N SER A 168 -3.27 -7.88 -14.62
CA SER A 168 -2.08 -7.07 -14.95
C SER A 168 -0.90 -7.45 -14.04
N ASP A 169 0.23 -6.72 -14.14
CA ASP A 169 1.40 -6.93 -13.29
C ASP A 169 1.14 -6.62 -11.81
N SER A 170 2.09 -6.98 -10.95
CA SER A 170 1.96 -6.88 -9.48
C SER A 170 1.99 -5.46 -8.92
N ARG A 171 2.45 -4.44 -9.69
CA ARG A 171 2.45 -3.05 -9.24
C ARG A 171 1.01 -2.53 -9.10
N THR A 172 0.63 -2.05 -7.92
CA THR A 172 -0.70 -1.48 -7.71
C THR A 172 -0.74 -0.04 -8.24
N SER A 173 -1.64 0.22 -9.19
CA SER A 173 -1.90 1.57 -9.71
C SER A 173 -2.56 2.44 -8.64
N SER A 174 -2.31 3.75 -8.66
CA SER A 174 -3.03 4.69 -7.82
C SER A 174 -4.53 4.75 -8.18
N PRO A 175 -5.41 5.21 -7.28
CA PRO A 175 -6.84 5.28 -7.57
C PRO A 175 -7.19 6.11 -8.82
N LEU A 176 -6.55 7.27 -9.02
CA LEU A 176 -6.78 8.08 -10.23
C LEU A 176 -6.22 7.42 -11.49
N ALA A 177 -5.09 6.72 -11.41
CA ALA A 177 -4.54 5.96 -12.53
C ALA A 177 -5.47 4.79 -12.92
N THR A 178 -6.09 4.13 -11.94
CA THR A 178 -7.09 3.07 -12.19
C THR A 178 -8.31 3.62 -12.94
N ILE A 179 -8.86 4.76 -12.54
CA ILE A 179 -9.94 5.44 -13.28
C ILE A 179 -9.50 5.82 -14.69
N LYS A 180 -8.32 6.43 -14.83
CA LYS A 180 -7.76 6.84 -16.11
C LYS A 180 -7.59 5.65 -17.06
N THR A 181 -7.22 4.50 -16.51
CA THR A 181 -7.04 3.25 -17.25
C THR A 181 -8.38 2.59 -17.61
N ALA A 182 -9.44 2.82 -16.82
CA ALA A 182 -10.76 2.19 -16.88
C ALA A 182 -10.77 0.67 -16.62
N TYR A 183 -9.70 0.13 -16.05
CA TYR A 183 -9.65 -1.24 -15.54
C TYR A 183 -8.52 -1.43 -14.51
N GLY A 184 -8.61 -2.51 -13.73
CA GLY A 184 -7.59 -2.95 -12.79
C GLY A 184 -7.77 -4.41 -12.41
N ARG A 185 -6.79 -5.02 -11.76
CA ARG A 185 -6.98 -6.30 -11.08
C ARG A 185 -7.66 -6.06 -9.71
N CYS A 186 -8.05 -7.12 -9.00
CA CYS A 186 -8.71 -7.01 -7.70
C CYS A 186 -7.98 -6.11 -6.67
N GLY A 187 -6.64 -6.06 -6.72
CA GLY A 187 -5.84 -5.17 -5.89
C GLY A 187 -6.06 -3.69 -6.19
N GLU A 188 -6.17 -3.28 -7.47
CA GLU A 188 -6.49 -1.91 -7.87
C GLU A 188 -7.95 -1.57 -7.61
N GLU A 189 -8.89 -2.46 -7.95
CA GLU A 189 -10.33 -2.24 -7.75
C GLU A 189 -10.65 -2.05 -6.26
N SER A 190 -10.11 -2.89 -5.38
CA SER A 190 -10.31 -2.75 -3.94
C SER A 190 -9.61 -1.50 -3.37
N THR A 191 -8.45 -1.11 -3.89
CA THR A 191 -7.78 0.16 -3.54
C THR A 191 -8.65 1.36 -3.94
N LEU A 192 -9.23 1.35 -5.15
CA LEU A 192 -10.14 2.38 -5.64
C LEU A 192 -11.37 2.52 -4.75
N LEU A 193 -12.07 1.42 -4.45
CA LEU A 193 -13.28 1.45 -3.66
C LEU A 193 -13.01 1.88 -2.20
N VAL A 194 -11.94 1.40 -1.56
CA VAL A 194 -11.55 1.86 -0.21
C VAL A 194 -11.24 3.35 -0.20
N ALA A 195 -10.49 3.86 -1.19
CA ALA A 195 -10.19 5.29 -1.30
C ALA A 195 -11.46 6.12 -1.53
N ALA A 196 -12.40 5.64 -2.34
CA ALA A 196 -13.68 6.29 -2.62
C ALA A 196 -14.58 6.37 -1.37
N LEU A 197 -14.72 5.27 -0.63
CA LEU A 197 -15.47 5.23 0.62
C LEU A 197 -14.87 6.15 1.69
N ARG A 198 -13.53 6.11 1.86
CA ARG A 198 -12.84 7.01 2.78
C ARG A 198 -13.00 8.49 2.39
N ALA A 199 -13.07 8.79 1.10
CA ALA A 199 -13.28 10.15 0.61
C ALA A 199 -14.63 10.73 1.04
N ILE A 200 -15.68 9.92 1.16
CA ILE A 200 -17.00 10.34 1.65
C ILE A 200 -17.19 10.10 3.16
N GLY A 201 -16.10 9.81 3.87
CA GLY A 201 -16.10 9.67 5.33
C GLY A 201 -16.60 8.31 5.85
N ILE A 202 -16.70 7.29 5.01
CA ILE A 202 -17.08 5.93 5.41
C ILE A 202 -15.83 5.11 5.70
N PRO A 203 -15.68 4.52 6.91
CA PRO A 203 -14.55 3.67 7.22
C PRO A 203 -14.53 2.43 6.32
N ALA A 204 -13.39 2.19 5.68
CA ALA A 204 -13.22 1.08 4.76
C ALA A 204 -11.82 0.49 4.84
N ARG A 205 -11.72 -0.82 4.57
CA ARG A 205 -10.48 -1.57 4.56
C ARG A 205 -10.45 -2.60 3.44
N GLN A 206 -9.27 -2.83 2.88
CA GLN A 206 -9.04 -3.90 1.92
C GLN A 206 -8.93 -5.22 2.68
N VAL A 207 -9.65 -6.24 2.23
CA VAL A 207 -9.52 -7.61 2.70
C VAL A 207 -8.69 -8.38 1.69
N TYR A 208 -7.83 -9.26 2.17
CA TYR A 208 -6.99 -10.10 1.33
C TYR A 208 -6.99 -11.56 1.83
N THR A 209 -7.27 -12.49 0.93
CA THR A 209 -6.93 -13.90 1.11
C THR A 209 -5.68 -14.20 0.28
N PRO A 210 -4.55 -14.54 0.93
CA PRO A 210 -3.29 -14.73 0.20
C PRO A 210 -3.31 -15.93 -0.73
N ARG A 211 -4.06 -16.96 -0.38
CA ARG A 211 -4.34 -18.14 -1.20
C ARG A 211 -5.67 -18.77 -0.80
N TRP A 212 -6.45 -19.21 -1.78
CA TRP A 212 -7.58 -20.08 -1.54
C TRP A 212 -7.12 -21.48 -1.14
N ALA A 213 -7.85 -22.14 -0.25
CA ALA A 213 -7.53 -23.49 0.19
C ALA A 213 -8.09 -24.60 -0.74
N HIS A 214 -9.10 -24.27 -1.54
CA HIS A 214 -9.86 -25.23 -2.36
C HIS A 214 -9.62 -25.06 -3.87
N THR A 215 -8.96 -24.02 -4.28
CA THR A 215 -8.61 -23.72 -5.68
C THR A 215 -7.36 -22.84 -5.73
N ASP A 216 -6.68 -22.83 -6.87
CA ASP A 216 -5.58 -21.91 -7.09
C ASP A 216 -6.07 -20.44 -7.10
N ASP A 217 -5.16 -19.52 -6.82
CA ASP A 217 -5.35 -18.07 -6.81
C ASP A 217 -5.48 -17.43 -5.42
N ASN A 218 -5.54 -16.13 -5.42
CA ASN A 218 -5.79 -15.23 -4.30
C ASN A 218 -6.94 -14.29 -4.63
N HIS A 219 -7.39 -13.49 -3.66
CA HIS A 219 -8.38 -12.46 -3.94
C HIS A 219 -8.27 -11.28 -2.96
N ALA A 220 -8.70 -10.10 -3.42
CA ALA A 220 -8.83 -8.91 -2.61
C ALA A 220 -10.20 -8.25 -2.86
N TRP A 221 -10.87 -7.86 -1.78
CA TRP A 221 -12.15 -7.16 -1.80
C TRP A 221 -12.22 -6.10 -0.71
N VAL A 222 -13.39 -5.60 -0.37
CA VAL A 222 -13.54 -4.48 0.57
C VAL A 222 -14.51 -4.82 1.70
N GLU A 223 -14.19 -4.37 2.90
CA GLU A 223 -15.14 -4.21 3.99
C GLU A 223 -15.35 -2.72 4.28
N ALA A 224 -16.63 -2.32 4.38
CA ALA A 224 -17.07 -1.01 4.85
C ALA A 224 -17.71 -1.14 6.24
N TRP A 225 -17.41 -0.18 7.13
CA TRP A 225 -18.07 -0.13 8.43
C TRP A 225 -19.39 0.62 8.29
N VAL A 226 -20.50 -0.07 8.48
CA VAL A 226 -21.86 0.45 8.34
C VAL A 226 -22.61 0.25 9.65
N ASP A 227 -23.01 1.35 10.29
CA ASP A 227 -23.82 1.36 11.50
C ASP A 227 -23.33 0.41 12.61
N GLY A 228 -22.02 0.38 12.83
CA GLY A 228 -21.39 -0.41 13.90
C GLY A 228 -20.90 -1.79 13.50
N LYS A 229 -21.00 -2.16 12.22
CA LYS A 229 -20.62 -3.49 11.71
C LYS A 229 -19.77 -3.40 10.46
N TRP A 230 -18.82 -4.30 10.33
CA TRP A 230 -18.10 -4.50 9.07
C TRP A 230 -18.95 -5.33 8.11
N CYS A 231 -19.23 -4.78 6.93
CA CYS A 231 -19.97 -5.42 5.85
C CYS A 231 -19.05 -5.50 4.62
N PHE A 232 -19.03 -6.64 3.94
CA PHE A 232 -18.19 -6.82 2.76
C PHE A 232 -18.94 -6.60 1.44
N LEU A 233 -18.16 -6.31 0.39
CA LEU A 233 -18.64 -6.15 -0.99
C LEU A 233 -17.49 -6.39 -1.97
N GLY A 234 -17.80 -6.90 -3.16
CA GLY A 234 -16.88 -6.99 -4.29
C GLY A 234 -16.57 -5.58 -4.82
N ALA A 235 -15.29 -5.27 -5.02
CA ALA A 235 -14.89 -3.95 -5.50
C ALA A 235 -15.14 -3.80 -6.99
N CYS A 236 -15.78 -2.73 -7.40
CA CYS A 236 -16.25 -2.51 -8.78
C CYS A 236 -17.20 -3.61 -9.30
N GLU A 237 -17.78 -4.38 -8.40
CA GLU A 237 -18.71 -5.47 -8.68
C GLU A 237 -19.97 -5.30 -7.80
N PRO A 238 -20.80 -4.26 -8.05
CA PRO A 238 -21.90 -3.94 -7.16
C PRO A 238 -23.01 -4.98 -7.22
N GLU A 239 -23.43 -5.39 -6.02
CA GLU A 239 -24.55 -6.28 -5.76
C GLU A 239 -25.71 -5.48 -5.12
N PRO A 240 -26.97 -5.98 -5.16
CA PRO A 240 -28.11 -5.25 -4.62
C PRO A 240 -28.04 -4.98 -3.11
N VAL A 241 -27.28 -5.80 -2.38
CA VAL A 241 -27.15 -5.71 -0.92
C VAL A 241 -25.72 -5.96 -0.48
N LEU A 242 -25.36 -5.47 0.71
CA LEU A 242 -24.08 -5.78 1.34
C LEU A 242 -23.98 -7.26 1.75
N ASN A 243 -22.75 -7.74 1.95
CA ASN A 243 -22.40 -9.13 2.28
C ASN A 243 -22.79 -10.12 1.16
N LEU A 244 -22.87 -9.65 -0.06
CA LEU A 244 -23.09 -10.44 -1.26
C LEU A 244 -21.97 -10.17 -2.26
N GLY A 245 -21.51 -11.23 -2.92
CA GLY A 245 -20.53 -11.23 -4.00
C GLY A 245 -20.36 -12.64 -4.53
N TRP A 246 -19.81 -12.78 -5.73
CA TRP A 246 -19.54 -14.11 -6.34
C TRP A 246 -18.65 -14.98 -5.46
N PHE A 247 -17.85 -14.37 -4.60
CA PHE A 247 -16.88 -15.04 -3.72
C PHE A 247 -17.46 -15.49 -2.37
N ASN A 248 -18.75 -15.37 -2.09
CA ASN A 248 -19.34 -15.86 -0.84
C ASN A 248 -19.01 -17.33 -0.59
N SER A 249 -19.21 -18.20 -1.60
CA SER A 249 -18.88 -19.62 -1.50
C SER A 249 -17.38 -19.84 -1.29
N PRO A 250 -16.46 -19.31 -2.12
CA PRO A 250 -15.02 -19.37 -1.86
C PRO A 250 -14.61 -18.84 -0.49
N ALA A 251 -15.18 -17.74 -0.02
CA ALA A 251 -14.84 -17.13 1.26
C ALA A 251 -15.24 -18.01 2.45
N SER A 252 -16.39 -18.68 2.38
CA SER A 252 -16.82 -19.62 3.42
C SER A 252 -15.89 -20.84 3.56
N ARG A 253 -15.09 -21.12 2.54
CA ARG A 253 -14.06 -22.17 2.49
C ARG A 253 -12.64 -21.63 2.70
N GLY A 254 -12.51 -20.39 3.15
CA GLY A 254 -11.22 -19.75 3.38
C GLY A 254 -10.51 -20.31 4.61
N MET A 255 -9.18 -20.36 4.56
CA MET A 255 -8.36 -20.67 5.73
C MET A 255 -7.87 -19.40 6.41
N LEU A 256 -7.59 -18.32 5.66
CA LEU A 256 -7.11 -17.06 6.19
C LEU A 256 -7.61 -15.89 5.36
N MET A 257 -8.24 -14.91 6.04
CA MET A 257 -8.51 -13.57 5.54
C MET A 257 -7.93 -12.56 6.51
N HIS A 258 -7.20 -11.60 5.99
CA HIS A 258 -6.57 -10.58 6.80
C HIS A 258 -6.71 -9.18 6.18
N THR A 259 -6.46 -8.17 6.99
CA THR A 259 -6.39 -6.78 6.55
C THR A 259 -5.24 -6.06 7.25
N LYS A 260 -4.63 -5.10 6.56
CA LYS A 260 -3.62 -4.21 7.13
C LYS A 260 -4.30 -2.94 7.61
N VAL A 261 -4.24 -2.71 8.90
CA VAL A 261 -4.76 -1.51 9.55
C VAL A 261 -3.63 -0.52 9.75
N PHE A 262 -3.75 0.68 9.22
CA PHE A 262 -2.73 1.72 9.34
C PHE A 262 -2.43 2.04 10.80
N GLY A 263 -1.14 2.03 11.16
CA GLY A 263 -0.63 2.38 12.47
C GLY A 263 -0.72 1.27 13.52
N SER A 264 -0.56 1.68 14.78
CA SER A 264 -0.65 0.80 15.96
C SER A 264 -2.12 0.62 16.36
N TYR A 265 -2.76 -0.41 15.83
CA TYR A 265 -4.17 -0.69 16.07
C TYR A 265 -4.38 -1.63 17.27
N ASN A 266 -5.32 -1.26 18.16
CA ASN A 266 -5.64 -2.00 19.38
C ASN A 266 -7.10 -2.52 19.42
N GLY A 267 -7.68 -2.84 18.25
CA GLY A 267 -9.00 -3.46 18.17
C GLY A 267 -9.06 -4.87 18.78
N LYS A 268 -10.26 -5.45 18.74
CA LYS A 268 -10.56 -6.76 19.34
C LYS A 268 -10.12 -7.96 18.49
N GLU A 269 -9.82 -7.71 17.22
CA GLU A 269 -9.44 -8.74 16.27
C GLU A 269 -8.06 -9.36 16.63
N GLU A 270 -7.85 -10.59 16.22
CA GLU A 270 -6.57 -11.29 16.40
C GLU A 270 -5.46 -10.58 15.62
N LYS A 271 -4.46 -10.07 16.33
CA LYS A 271 -3.29 -9.45 15.72
C LYS A 271 -2.33 -10.53 15.23
N MET A 272 -2.03 -10.51 13.95
CA MET A 272 -1.06 -11.41 13.31
C MET A 272 0.35 -10.83 13.34
N ILE A 273 0.49 -9.60 12.85
CA ILE A 273 1.77 -8.92 12.73
C ILE A 273 1.58 -7.46 13.15
N GLN A 274 2.54 -6.93 13.88
CA GLN A 274 2.65 -5.50 14.13
C GLN A 274 3.98 -4.99 13.59
N THR A 275 3.92 -3.95 12.76
CA THR A 275 5.08 -3.26 12.20
C THR A 275 5.10 -1.80 12.67
N ALA A 276 6.12 -1.06 12.28
CA ALA A 276 6.15 0.39 12.51
C ALA A 276 5.08 1.15 11.68
N ASN A 277 4.52 0.54 10.62
CA ASN A 277 3.62 1.21 9.69
C ASN A 277 2.17 0.73 9.81
N TYR A 278 1.93 -0.52 10.13
CA TYR A 278 0.59 -1.11 10.20
C TYR A 278 0.51 -2.27 11.20
N THR A 279 -0.70 -2.56 11.61
CA THR A 279 -1.08 -3.79 12.31
C THR A 279 -1.86 -4.68 11.35
N GLU A 280 -1.42 -5.91 11.11
CA GLU A 280 -2.16 -6.90 10.34
C GLU A 280 -3.03 -7.72 11.28
N ILE A 281 -4.32 -7.79 10.99
CA ILE A 281 -5.32 -8.49 11.79
C ILE A 281 -6.01 -9.60 11.01
N ASN A 282 -6.32 -10.68 11.70
CA ASN A 282 -7.04 -11.83 11.16
C ASN A 282 -8.55 -11.60 11.27
N ILE A 283 -9.22 -11.63 10.15
CA ILE A 283 -10.67 -11.40 10.06
C ILE A 283 -11.43 -12.59 9.47
N ILE A 284 -10.81 -13.78 9.43
CA ILE A 284 -11.44 -14.99 8.88
C ILE A 284 -12.82 -15.28 9.49
N GLY A 285 -13.01 -14.92 10.75
CA GLY A 285 -14.30 -15.12 11.44
C GLY A 285 -15.48 -14.29 10.90
N ASN A 286 -15.23 -13.31 10.00
CA ASN A 286 -16.30 -12.59 9.30
C ASN A 286 -16.86 -13.39 8.12
N TYR A 287 -16.17 -14.46 7.69
CA TYR A 287 -16.45 -15.19 6.44
C TYR A 287 -16.69 -16.69 6.66
N ALA A 288 -15.96 -17.30 7.59
CA ALA A 288 -15.97 -18.74 7.81
C ALA A 288 -15.94 -19.09 9.31
N ASP A 289 -16.44 -20.26 9.64
CA ASP A 289 -16.22 -20.85 10.94
C ASP A 289 -14.73 -21.06 11.16
N LYS A 290 -14.22 -20.73 12.36
CA LYS A 290 -12.79 -20.77 12.69
C LYS A 290 -12.49 -21.55 13.96
N SER A 291 -11.25 -22.02 14.04
CA SER A 291 -10.66 -22.60 15.24
C SER A 291 -9.23 -22.10 15.42
N SER A 292 -8.78 -22.05 16.67
CA SER A 292 -7.38 -21.70 16.98
C SER A 292 -6.57 -22.94 17.26
N VAL A 293 -5.33 -22.97 16.75
CA VAL A 293 -4.35 -24.00 17.03
C VAL A 293 -3.07 -23.35 17.58
N THR A 294 -2.52 -23.95 18.64
CA THR A 294 -1.20 -23.59 19.17
C THR A 294 -0.18 -24.67 18.80
N VAL A 295 0.85 -24.26 18.07
CA VAL A 295 1.98 -25.09 17.66
C VAL A 295 3.10 -24.89 18.68
N THR A 296 3.67 -25.98 19.24
CA THR A 296 4.86 -25.95 20.09
C THR A 296 6.03 -26.59 19.35
N VAL A 297 7.09 -25.84 19.13
CA VAL A 297 8.31 -26.33 18.50
C VAL A 297 9.26 -26.88 19.54
N LYS A 298 9.77 -28.11 19.32
CA LYS A 298 10.63 -28.84 20.25
C LYS A 298 11.89 -29.35 19.54
N ASP A 299 12.98 -29.48 20.30
CA ASP A 299 14.18 -30.20 19.85
C ASP A 299 13.98 -31.72 19.95
N GLY A 300 15.01 -32.50 19.55
CA GLY A 300 14.98 -33.97 19.62
C GLY A 300 14.92 -34.54 21.05
N ASN A 301 15.17 -33.72 22.06
CA ASN A 301 15.08 -34.09 23.48
C ASN A 301 13.76 -33.68 24.13
N GLY A 302 12.87 -33.04 23.36
CA GLY A 302 11.55 -32.58 23.83
C GLY A 302 11.56 -31.18 24.46
N ASN A 303 12.67 -30.43 24.44
CA ASN A 303 12.75 -29.06 24.98
C ASN A 303 12.12 -28.08 23.99
N ALA A 304 11.40 -27.08 24.50
CA ALA A 304 10.84 -26.02 23.70
C ALA A 304 11.93 -25.13 23.09
N ILE A 305 11.75 -24.73 21.83
CA ILE A 305 12.70 -23.87 21.09
C ILE A 305 12.09 -22.47 20.93
N GLU A 306 12.70 -21.47 21.56
CA GLU A 306 12.43 -20.06 21.31
C GLU A 306 13.05 -19.59 19.99
N GLY A 307 12.37 -18.70 19.27
CA GLY A 307 12.89 -18.06 18.05
C GLY A 307 12.87 -18.94 16.81
N ALA A 308 12.34 -20.17 16.87
CA ALA A 308 12.12 -21.00 15.69
C ALA A 308 11.16 -20.31 14.71
N ASN A 309 11.47 -20.37 13.41
CA ASN A 309 10.52 -19.92 12.40
C ASN A 309 9.41 -20.96 12.25
N VAL A 310 8.17 -20.53 12.37
CA VAL A 310 6.97 -21.36 12.16
C VAL A 310 6.17 -20.77 11.01
N GLU A 311 5.96 -21.55 9.98
CA GLU A 311 5.28 -21.18 8.75
C GLU A 311 4.02 -22.03 8.57
N PHE A 312 2.85 -21.37 8.47
CA PHE A 312 1.59 -21.99 8.10
C PHE A 312 1.41 -21.86 6.60
N LYS A 313 1.20 -22.98 5.94
CA LYS A 313 1.23 -23.07 4.48
C LYS A 313 -0.05 -23.69 3.92
N LEU A 314 -0.49 -23.16 2.77
CA LEU A 314 -1.57 -23.71 1.96
C LEU A 314 -1.00 -24.28 0.66
N TYR A 315 -1.53 -25.42 0.21
CA TYR A 315 -1.22 -25.96 -1.11
C TYR A 315 -1.99 -25.19 -2.18
N ASN A 316 -1.26 -24.54 -3.08
CA ASN A 316 -1.82 -23.67 -4.10
C ASN A 316 -0.78 -23.45 -5.19
N TYR A 317 -1.16 -23.49 -6.48
CA TYR A 317 -0.23 -23.42 -7.61
C TYR A 317 0.93 -24.46 -7.53
N ALA A 318 0.59 -25.70 -7.15
CA ALA A 318 1.53 -26.82 -7.00
C ALA A 318 2.68 -26.58 -6.01
N GLU A 319 2.52 -25.64 -5.06
CA GLU A 319 3.47 -25.39 -3.97
C GLU A 319 2.77 -25.24 -2.61
N PHE A 320 3.53 -25.41 -1.53
CA PHE A 320 3.09 -25.03 -0.19
C PHE A 320 3.44 -23.56 0.08
N PHE A 321 2.54 -22.66 -0.28
CA PHE A 321 2.71 -21.22 -0.10
C PHE A 321 2.51 -20.82 1.38
N THR A 322 3.46 -20.03 1.93
CA THR A 322 3.38 -19.53 3.31
C THR A 322 2.37 -18.40 3.42
N VAL A 323 1.26 -18.64 4.12
CA VAL A 323 0.21 -17.63 4.36
C VAL A 323 0.39 -16.87 5.68
N TYR A 324 1.08 -17.49 6.65
CA TYR A 324 1.44 -16.84 7.92
C TYR A 324 2.77 -17.37 8.42
N LYS A 325 3.60 -16.47 8.97
CA LYS A 325 4.91 -16.81 9.52
C LYS A 325 5.16 -16.02 10.80
N GLN A 326 5.61 -16.72 11.84
CA GLN A 326 5.97 -16.12 13.12
C GLN A 326 7.13 -16.86 13.77
N LYS A 327 7.86 -16.17 14.65
CA LYS A 327 8.86 -16.82 15.51
C LYS A 327 8.20 -17.34 16.77
N SER A 328 8.59 -18.52 17.22
CA SER A 328 8.13 -19.08 18.49
C SER A 328 8.57 -18.24 19.70
N ASN A 329 7.70 -18.14 20.68
CA ASN A 329 7.95 -17.43 21.95
C ASN A 329 8.86 -18.25 22.90
N LEU A 330 9.07 -17.76 24.12
CA LEU A 330 9.86 -18.41 25.18
C LEU A 330 9.41 -19.86 25.49
N GLN A 331 8.12 -20.16 25.28
CA GLN A 331 7.54 -21.50 25.46
C GLN A 331 7.60 -22.34 24.18
N GLY A 332 8.30 -21.87 23.14
CA GLY A 332 8.37 -22.53 21.84
C GLY A 332 7.09 -22.43 21.01
N GLN A 333 6.16 -21.53 21.35
CA GLN A 333 4.80 -21.54 20.83
C GLN A 333 4.52 -20.46 19.80
N VAL A 334 3.67 -20.83 18.81
CA VAL A 334 2.99 -19.92 17.87
C VAL A 334 1.54 -20.34 17.78
N SER A 335 0.61 -19.39 17.80
CA SER A 335 -0.83 -19.64 17.64
C SER A 335 -1.38 -18.94 16.41
N LEU A 336 -2.38 -19.56 15.77
CA LEU A 336 -3.13 -18.99 14.66
C LEU A 336 -4.58 -19.47 14.73
N SER A 337 -5.53 -18.56 14.43
CA SER A 337 -6.92 -18.92 14.13
C SER A 337 -7.09 -19.02 12.61
N ALA A 338 -7.72 -20.09 12.14
CA ALA A 338 -7.96 -20.34 10.71
C ALA A 338 -9.32 -21.03 10.48
N GLY A 339 -9.75 -21.08 9.23
CA GLY A 339 -10.93 -21.85 8.81
C GLY A 339 -10.79 -23.34 9.14
N LEU A 340 -11.92 -24.07 9.15
CA LEU A 340 -11.98 -25.48 9.59
C LEU A 340 -11.46 -26.45 8.53
N GLY A 341 -10.18 -26.36 8.18
CA GLY A 341 -9.50 -27.20 7.20
C GLY A 341 -8.07 -27.53 7.61
N ASP A 342 -7.28 -28.03 6.68
CA ASP A 342 -5.91 -28.47 6.89
C ASP A 342 -4.90 -27.42 6.39
N MET A 343 -3.84 -27.21 7.17
CA MET A 343 -2.63 -26.50 6.75
C MET A 343 -1.39 -27.37 6.96
N LEU A 344 -0.41 -27.20 6.11
CA LEU A 344 0.94 -27.68 6.40
C LEU A 344 1.64 -26.67 7.30
N VAL A 345 2.18 -27.13 8.44
CA VAL A 345 3.02 -26.31 9.30
C VAL A 345 4.46 -26.77 9.21
N TYR A 346 5.33 -25.86 8.82
CA TYR A 346 6.79 -26.04 8.73
C TYR A 346 7.45 -25.22 9.83
N ALA A 347 8.25 -25.87 10.65
CA ALA A 347 9.03 -25.21 11.68
C ALA A 347 10.54 -25.44 11.44
N SER A 348 11.37 -24.39 11.62
CA SER A 348 12.82 -24.50 11.44
C SER A 348 13.62 -23.66 12.42
N TYR A 349 14.80 -24.15 12.80
CA TYR A 349 15.79 -23.46 13.62
C TYR A 349 17.19 -23.96 13.26
N GLY A 350 18.08 -23.05 12.86
CA GLY A 350 19.39 -23.42 12.31
C GLY A 350 19.24 -24.30 11.06
N ASP A 351 19.90 -25.44 11.04
CA ASP A 351 19.86 -26.46 9.97
C ASP A 351 18.80 -27.55 10.19
N LYS A 352 17.98 -27.42 11.23
CA LYS A 352 16.95 -28.42 11.57
C LYS A 352 15.57 -27.93 11.21
N PHE A 353 14.70 -28.86 10.79
CA PHE A 353 13.29 -28.60 10.55
C PHE A 353 12.38 -29.74 11.01
N GLY A 354 11.14 -29.42 11.17
CA GLY A 354 10.03 -30.33 11.36
C GLY A 354 8.83 -29.88 10.53
N ILE A 355 8.02 -30.85 10.10
CA ILE A 355 6.87 -30.60 9.25
C ILE A 355 5.68 -31.42 9.77
N ARG A 356 4.48 -30.86 9.72
CA ARG A 356 3.26 -31.54 10.13
C ARG A 356 2.03 -30.96 9.45
N LYS A 357 1.13 -31.84 9.01
CA LYS A 357 -0.24 -31.44 8.70
C LYS A 357 -0.98 -31.14 10.00
N VAL A 358 -1.69 -30.02 10.04
CA VAL A 358 -2.50 -29.56 11.19
C VAL A 358 -3.93 -29.33 10.72
N SER A 359 -4.88 -29.96 11.41
CA SER A 359 -6.32 -29.91 11.09
C SER A 359 -7.04 -28.97 12.05
N PHE A 360 -7.36 -27.76 11.60
CA PHE A 360 -8.13 -26.78 12.37
C PHE A 360 -9.55 -27.29 12.61
N GLY A 361 -10.05 -27.09 13.84
CA GLY A 361 -11.34 -27.62 14.27
C GLY A 361 -11.27 -29.04 14.88
N LYS A 362 -10.20 -29.80 14.59
CA LYS A 362 -9.97 -31.13 15.17
C LYS A 362 -8.88 -31.11 16.23
N GLU A 363 -7.84 -30.31 16.02
CA GLU A 363 -6.70 -30.15 16.92
C GLU A 363 -6.70 -28.76 17.55
N LYS A 364 -6.26 -28.63 18.79
CA LYS A 364 -6.08 -27.34 19.49
C LYS A 364 -4.62 -27.05 19.82
N THR A 365 -3.85 -28.11 20.07
CA THR A 365 -2.42 -28.03 20.37
C THR A 365 -1.68 -29.11 19.62
N VAL A 366 -0.57 -28.78 19.03
CA VAL A 366 0.28 -29.71 18.28
C VAL A 366 1.75 -29.47 18.59
N ASP A 367 2.51 -30.56 18.69
CA ASP A 367 3.96 -30.48 18.82
C ASP A 367 4.61 -30.74 17.46
N ILE A 368 5.66 -29.95 17.15
CA ILE A 368 6.53 -30.16 15.99
C ILE A 368 7.97 -30.33 16.49
N VAL A 369 8.52 -31.54 16.32
CA VAL A 369 9.90 -31.83 16.70
C VAL A 369 10.81 -31.58 15.49
N LEU A 370 11.89 -30.79 15.69
CA LEU A 370 12.89 -30.51 14.65
C LEU A 370 13.86 -31.68 14.52
N LYS A 371 13.46 -32.73 13.80
CA LYS A 371 14.21 -33.99 13.66
C LYS A 371 14.94 -34.15 12.32
N HIS A 372 14.57 -33.38 11.30
CA HIS A 372 15.17 -33.45 9.95
C HIS A 372 16.23 -32.38 9.78
N SER A 373 17.22 -32.67 8.92
CA SER A 373 18.20 -31.68 8.48
C SER A 373 17.78 -31.11 7.11
N ILE A 374 18.01 -29.82 6.88
CA ILE A 374 17.79 -29.19 5.56
C ILE A 374 18.64 -29.83 4.44
N TYR A 375 19.65 -30.62 4.78
CA TYR A 375 20.50 -31.35 3.84
C TYR A 375 19.99 -32.76 3.53
N ASP A 376 18.95 -33.23 4.24
CA ASP A 376 18.37 -34.55 4.06
C ASP A 376 17.23 -34.51 3.05
N ALA A 377 17.14 -35.51 2.18
CA ALA A 377 15.95 -35.68 1.36
C ALA A 377 14.75 -36.06 2.23
N TYR A 378 13.64 -35.37 2.07
CA TYR A 378 12.40 -35.61 2.79
C TYR A 378 11.23 -35.73 1.82
N CYS A 379 10.44 -36.79 1.99
CA CYS A 379 9.22 -37.02 1.21
C CYS A 379 8.16 -37.61 2.13
N GLU A 380 6.94 -37.07 2.10
CA GLU A 380 5.80 -37.57 2.85
C GLU A 380 4.52 -37.41 2.02
N ASN A 381 3.65 -38.41 2.07
CA ASN A 381 2.32 -38.33 1.49
C ASN A 381 1.36 -37.66 2.48
N MET A 382 0.68 -36.62 2.04
CA MET A 382 -0.29 -35.87 2.85
C MET A 382 -1.62 -35.76 2.12
N ASP A 383 -2.71 -35.94 2.86
CA ASP A 383 -4.06 -35.62 2.44
C ASP A 383 -4.43 -34.27 3.05
N ILE A 384 -4.54 -33.23 2.23
CA ILE A 384 -4.86 -31.87 2.65
C ILE A 384 -6.33 -31.58 2.30
N VAL A 385 -7.15 -31.37 3.31
CA VAL A 385 -8.59 -31.16 3.17
C VAL A 385 -8.93 -29.69 3.42
N PRO A 386 -9.47 -28.96 2.41
CA PRO A 386 -9.94 -27.59 2.61
C PRO A 386 -11.21 -27.57 3.47
N PRO A 387 -11.60 -26.39 4.04
CA PRO A 387 -12.88 -26.25 4.72
C PRO A 387 -14.06 -26.62 3.83
N ALA A 388 -15.11 -27.19 4.43
CA ALA A 388 -16.37 -27.40 3.75
C ALA A 388 -17.05 -26.06 3.42
N GLU A 389 -17.83 -26.02 2.35
CA GLU A 389 -18.64 -24.85 2.02
C GLU A 389 -19.76 -24.65 3.03
N ASN A 390 -19.89 -23.42 3.55
CA ASN A 390 -20.93 -23.02 4.49
C ASN A 390 -21.31 -21.54 4.28
N ALA A 391 -21.62 -21.16 3.03
CA ALA A 391 -21.96 -19.79 2.69
C ALA A 391 -23.38 -19.43 3.10
N ASN A 392 -23.53 -18.41 3.95
CA ASN A 392 -24.81 -17.76 4.22
C ASN A 392 -24.99 -16.59 3.25
N LEU A 393 -25.96 -16.70 2.35
CA LEU A 393 -26.28 -15.64 1.39
C LEU A 393 -27.40 -14.75 1.94
N PRO A 394 -27.28 -13.42 1.85
CA PRO A 394 -28.37 -12.52 2.14
C PRO A 394 -29.52 -12.75 1.14
N SER A 395 -30.75 -12.52 1.59
CA SER A 395 -31.93 -12.61 0.73
C SER A 395 -31.97 -11.44 -0.24
N VAL A 396 -32.19 -11.72 -1.52
CA VAL A 396 -32.33 -10.72 -2.60
C VAL A 396 -33.57 -11.07 -3.40
N SER A 397 -34.49 -10.09 -3.60
CA SER A 397 -35.67 -10.30 -4.44
C SER A 397 -35.28 -10.29 -5.93
N GLU A 398 -36.13 -10.88 -6.76
CA GLU A 398 -35.96 -10.82 -8.23
C GLU A 398 -35.97 -9.37 -8.74
N GLU A 399 -36.79 -8.52 -8.15
CA GLU A 399 -36.88 -7.10 -8.48
C GLU A 399 -35.54 -6.38 -8.21
N GLN A 400 -35.00 -6.52 -7.00
CA GLN A 400 -33.68 -5.97 -6.64
C GLN A 400 -32.58 -6.45 -7.59
N ARG A 401 -32.59 -7.72 -7.95
CA ARG A 401 -31.59 -8.27 -8.88
C ARG A 401 -31.74 -7.70 -10.29
N ASN A 402 -32.99 -7.58 -10.78
CA ASN A 402 -33.26 -7.01 -12.09
C ASN A 402 -32.89 -5.52 -12.15
N GLU A 403 -33.21 -4.74 -11.12
CA GLU A 403 -32.81 -3.34 -11.03
C GLU A 403 -31.29 -3.18 -11.04
N ASN A 404 -30.58 -4.00 -10.25
CA ASN A 404 -29.12 -4.01 -10.23
C ASN A 404 -28.54 -4.35 -11.61
N ASN A 405 -29.06 -5.38 -12.28
CA ASN A 405 -28.58 -5.77 -13.62
C ASN A 405 -28.81 -4.66 -14.66
N ILE A 406 -29.97 -4.00 -14.63
CA ILE A 406 -30.24 -2.86 -15.52
C ILE A 406 -29.22 -1.75 -15.27
N ARG A 407 -28.94 -1.45 -14.00
CA ARG A 407 -27.99 -0.43 -13.61
C ARG A 407 -26.54 -0.79 -14.04
N LEU A 408 -26.11 -2.02 -13.86
CA LEU A 408 -24.80 -2.50 -14.33
C LEU A 408 -24.62 -2.26 -15.83
N HIS A 409 -25.64 -2.56 -16.66
CA HIS A 409 -25.59 -2.29 -18.11
C HIS A 409 -25.48 -0.79 -18.44
N GLN A 410 -26.13 0.08 -17.65
CA GLN A 410 -25.99 1.53 -17.82
C GLN A 410 -24.58 1.99 -17.47
N GLU A 411 -24.01 1.49 -16.40
CA GLU A 411 -22.65 1.78 -15.93
C GLU A 411 -21.59 1.28 -16.91
N ASP A 412 -21.77 0.09 -17.48
CA ASP A 412 -20.97 -0.42 -18.59
C ASP A 412 -21.00 0.55 -19.79
N SER A 413 -22.19 1.09 -20.11
CA SER A 413 -22.33 2.05 -21.20
C SER A 413 -21.57 3.36 -20.93
N ILE A 414 -21.59 3.85 -19.66
CA ILE A 414 -20.84 5.04 -19.23
C ILE A 414 -19.33 4.78 -19.37
N ARG A 415 -18.84 3.66 -18.87
CA ARG A 415 -17.42 3.29 -18.96
C ARG A 415 -16.98 3.11 -20.41
N ASN A 416 -17.79 2.42 -21.22
CA ASN A 416 -17.50 2.20 -22.64
C ASN A 416 -17.50 3.51 -23.43
N ALA A 417 -18.38 4.47 -23.12
CA ALA A 417 -18.37 5.81 -23.71
C ALA A 417 -17.07 6.55 -23.38
N TYR A 418 -16.54 6.44 -22.15
CA TYR A 418 -15.23 6.97 -21.80
C TYR A 418 -14.11 6.28 -22.59
N VAL A 419 -14.11 4.95 -22.65
CA VAL A 419 -13.09 4.19 -23.40
C VAL A 419 -13.13 4.52 -24.90
N ALA A 420 -14.31 4.79 -25.46
CA ALA A 420 -14.47 5.22 -26.85
C ALA A 420 -13.85 6.60 -27.16
N THR A 421 -13.47 7.37 -26.13
CA THR A 421 -12.70 8.62 -26.33
C THR A 421 -11.21 8.40 -26.56
N PHE A 422 -10.72 7.16 -26.38
CA PHE A 422 -9.30 6.86 -26.60
C PHE A 422 -9.00 6.84 -28.10
N PRO A 423 -7.78 7.20 -28.52
CA PRO A 423 -7.44 7.29 -29.93
C PRO A 423 -7.63 5.96 -30.66
N ASP A 424 -8.42 5.99 -31.70
CA ASP A 424 -8.56 4.92 -32.67
C ASP A 424 -7.44 4.97 -33.73
N LYS A 425 -7.48 4.01 -34.66
CA LYS A 425 -6.51 3.90 -35.73
C LYS A 425 -6.42 5.17 -36.58
N ASP A 426 -7.54 5.84 -36.86
CA ASP A 426 -7.57 7.01 -37.74
C ASP A 426 -6.97 8.23 -37.03
N ILE A 427 -7.26 8.42 -35.75
CA ILE A 427 -6.65 9.46 -34.91
C ILE A 427 -5.14 9.25 -34.78
N ILE A 428 -4.69 8.01 -34.55
CA ILE A 428 -3.24 7.69 -34.48
C ILE A 428 -2.55 7.90 -35.83
N ASN A 429 -3.16 7.49 -36.94
CA ASN A 429 -2.63 7.73 -38.28
C ASN A 429 -2.50 9.23 -38.61
N LYS A 430 -3.52 10.01 -38.28
CA LYS A 430 -3.48 11.47 -38.42
C LYS A 430 -2.35 12.08 -37.62
N PHE A 431 -2.25 11.71 -36.33
CA PHE A 431 -1.18 12.16 -35.46
C PHE A 431 0.22 11.80 -35.98
N ALA A 432 0.38 10.56 -36.45
CA ALA A 432 1.63 10.09 -37.05
C ALA A 432 2.06 10.96 -38.22
N LYS A 433 1.13 11.24 -39.18
CA LYS A 433 1.40 12.12 -40.34
C LYS A 433 1.76 13.55 -39.94
N GLU A 434 1.01 14.15 -38.98
CA GLU A 434 1.22 15.52 -38.52
C GLU A 434 2.57 15.70 -37.84
N ASN A 435 3.10 14.64 -37.19
CA ASN A 435 4.38 14.65 -36.47
C ASN A 435 5.51 13.95 -37.26
N ASN A 436 5.31 13.60 -38.55
CA ASN A 436 6.30 12.88 -39.35
C ASN A 436 6.82 11.60 -38.68
N LEU A 437 5.91 10.82 -38.08
CA LEU A 437 6.15 9.55 -37.41
C LEU A 437 5.58 8.39 -38.26
N LYS A 438 6.09 7.19 -38.04
CA LYS A 438 5.50 5.99 -38.62
C LYS A 438 4.45 5.41 -37.67
N TYR A 439 3.26 5.15 -38.19
CA TYR A 439 2.14 4.58 -37.42
C TYR A 439 2.56 3.31 -36.67
N GLU A 440 3.22 2.39 -37.32
CA GLU A 440 3.61 1.08 -36.78
C GLU A 440 4.62 1.17 -35.61
N GLU A 441 5.36 2.28 -35.55
CA GLU A 441 6.35 2.52 -34.47
C GLU A 441 5.72 3.07 -33.20
N ILE A 442 4.53 3.72 -33.28
CA ILE A 442 3.93 4.45 -32.15
C ILE A 442 2.57 3.92 -31.70
N GLU A 443 1.85 3.21 -32.58
CA GLU A 443 0.49 2.71 -32.27
C GLU A 443 0.45 1.95 -30.96
N GLY A 444 1.35 0.98 -30.78
CA GLY A 444 1.39 0.13 -29.60
C GLY A 444 1.51 0.92 -28.27
N PHE A 445 2.28 1.98 -28.25
CA PHE A 445 2.43 2.82 -27.05
C PHE A 445 1.19 3.65 -26.77
N ILE A 446 0.59 4.25 -27.83
CA ILE A 446 -0.62 5.07 -27.67
C ILE A 446 -1.80 4.22 -27.23
N VAL A 447 -2.03 3.06 -27.84
CA VAL A 447 -3.11 2.14 -27.48
C VAL A 447 -2.93 1.62 -26.03
N LYS A 448 -1.72 1.19 -25.67
CA LYS A 448 -1.42 0.68 -24.33
C LYS A 448 -1.49 1.74 -23.24
N SER A 449 -1.28 3.00 -23.56
CA SER A 449 -1.39 4.11 -22.60
C SER A 449 -2.83 4.42 -22.19
N ARG A 450 -3.82 3.91 -22.90
CA ARG A 450 -5.25 4.09 -22.62
C ARG A 450 -5.57 5.57 -22.34
N GLY A 451 -6.27 5.91 -21.25
CA GLY A 451 -6.59 7.29 -20.91
C GLY A 451 -5.41 8.23 -20.63
N ASN A 452 -4.17 7.70 -20.59
CA ASN A 452 -2.95 8.53 -20.53
C ASN A 452 -2.41 8.91 -21.94
N TYR A 453 -3.12 8.56 -22.99
CA TYR A 453 -2.68 8.76 -24.37
C TYR A 453 -2.24 10.21 -24.70
N ALA A 454 -2.91 11.20 -24.10
CA ALA A 454 -2.57 12.60 -24.32
C ALA A 454 -1.15 12.94 -23.86
N GLU A 455 -0.69 12.38 -22.73
CA GLU A 455 0.68 12.56 -22.23
C GLU A 455 1.71 11.90 -23.14
N ILE A 456 1.41 10.69 -23.64
CA ILE A 456 2.29 9.95 -24.57
C ILE A 456 2.36 10.64 -25.94
N MET A 457 1.21 11.05 -26.50
CA MET A 457 1.17 11.80 -27.76
C MET A 457 1.91 13.14 -27.65
N LYS A 458 1.71 13.88 -26.54
CA LYS A 458 2.44 15.11 -26.24
C LYS A 458 3.96 14.88 -26.20
N PHE A 459 4.41 13.83 -25.49
CA PHE A 459 5.82 13.45 -25.42
C PHE A 459 6.41 13.16 -26.81
N LEU A 460 5.71 12.37 -27.64
CA LEU A 460 6.13 12.06 -29.01
C LEU A 460 6.18 13.32 -29.89
N SER A 461 5.19 14.20 -29.81
CA SER A 461 5.15 15.45 -30.57
C SER A 461 6.31 16.38 -30.18
N ASN A 462 6.53 16.59 -28.87
CA ASN A 462 7.63 17.43 -28.38
C ASN A 462 8.99 16.86 -28.76
N SER A 463 9.15 15.53 -28.69
CA SER A 463 10.41 14.86 -29.09
C SER A 463 10.72 15.02 -30.59
N THR A 464 9.68 15.03 -31.44
CA THR A 464 9.84 15.28 -32.88
C THR A 464 10.29 16.71 -33.16
N GLN A 465 9.66 17.70 -32.52
CA GLN A 465 10.05 19.11 -32.63
C GLN A 465 11.51 19.34 -32.23
N ASN A 466 11.98 18.60 -31.21
CA ASN A 466 13.36 18.65 -30.73
C ASN A 466 14.32 17.70 -31.47
N LYS A 467 13.89 17.04 -32.55
CA LYS A 467 14.68 16.08 -33.36
C LYS A 467 15.18 14.85 -32.59
N MET A 468 14.48 14.46 -31.53
CA MET A 468 14.84 13.33 -30.66
C MET A 468 13.83 12.16 -30.74
N CYS A 469 13.02 12.12 -31.78
CA CYS A 469 11.93 11.16 -31.95
C CYS A 469 12.41 9.69 -31.83
N ARG A 470 13.52 9.31 -32.48
CA ARG A 470 14.04 7.94 -32.43
C ARG A 470 14.34 7.52 -30.99
N LYS A 471 15.05 8.37 -30.28
CA LYS A 471 15.41 8.14 -28.88
C LYS A 471 14.18 8.12 -27.94
N ALA A 472 13.15 8.94 -28.23
CA ALA A 472 11.89 8.91 -27.51
C ALA A 472 11.16 7.58 -27.66
N ILE A 473 11.10 7.04 -28.88
CA ILE A 473 10.54 5.70 -29.17
C ILE A 473 11.35 4.63 -28.43
N ASP A 474 12.68 4.74 -28.43
CA ASP A 474 13.53 3.78 -27.72
C ASP A 474 13.33 3.87 -26.20
N LEU A 475 13.11 5.07 -25.62
CA LEU A 475 12.73 5.22 -24.22
C LEU A 475 11.40 4.51 -23.90
N LEU A 476 10.37 4.73 -24.72
CA LEU A 476 9.06 4.10 -24.51
C LEU A 476 9.10 2.57 -24.56
N LYS A 477 10.06 1.98 -25.28
CA LYS A 477 10.27 0.51 -25.27
C LYS A 477 10.81 -0.04 -23.96
N THR A 478 11.40 0.81 -23.11
CA THR A 478 12.04 0.40 -21.86
C THR A 478 11.13 0.47 -20.63
N ILE A 479 9.92 1.00 -20.77
CA ILE A 479 8.96 1.13 -19.68
C ILE A 479 7.81 0.14 -19.83
N THR A 480 7.11 -0.11 -18.72
CA THR A 480 6.01 -1.07 -18.66
C THR A 480 4.72 -0.49 -19.22
N ASP A 481 3.74 -1.34 -19.53
CA ASP A 481 2.40 -0.90 -19.92
C ASP A 481 1.74 -0.02 -18.84
N LYS A 482 1.98 -0.30 -17.54
CA LYS A 482 1.48 0.55 -16.44
C LYS A 482 2.16 1.92 -16.41
N ASP A 483 3.45 1.99 -16.74
CA ASP A 483 4.15 3.27 -16.85
C ASP A 483 3.58 4.12 -17.99
N LEU A 484 3.24 3.50 -19.12
CA LEU A 484 2.54 4.21 -20.20
C LEU A 484 1.20 4.80 -19.75
N ARG A 485 0.51 4.16 -18.80
CA ARG A 485 -0.83 4.54 -18.34
C ARG A 485 -0.83 5.64 -17.27
N ASP A 486 0.29 5.84 -16.55
CA ASP A 486 0.34 6.74 -15.39
C ASP A 486 1.50 7.73 -15.38
N THR A 487 2.47 7.62 -16.30
CA THR A 487 3.62 8.53 -16.33
C THR A 487 3.29 9.82 -17.09
N PRO A 488 3.49 11.02 -16.48
CA PRO A 488 3.35 12.30 -17.16
C PRO A 488 4.42 12.54 -18.22
N CYS A 489 4.09 13.31 -19.25
CA CYS A 489 5.02 13.73 -20.30
C CYS A 489 6.30 14.37 -19.73
N SER A 490 6.19 15.23 -18.73
CA SER A 490 7.34 15.92 -18.12
C SER A 490 8.36 14.98 -17.49
N VAL A 491 7.91 13.83 -16.97
CA VAL A 491 8.83 12.80 -16.43
C VAL A 491 9.58 12.13 -17.56
N LEU A 492 8.88 11.75 -18.65
CA LEU A 492 9.53 11.16 -19.83
C LEU A 492 10.52 12.12 -20.49
N GLU A 493 10.17 13.40 -20.58
CA GLU A 493 11.03 14.46 -21.11
C GLU A 493 12.29 14.65 -20.26
N ASP A 494 12.19 14.60 -18.94
CA ASP A 494 13.37 14.68 -18.06
C ASP A 494 14.39 13.59 -18.41
N HIS A 495 13.91 12.36 -18.60
CA HIS A 495 14.78 11.23 -18.94
C HIS A 495 15.31 11.32 -20.38
N LEU A 496 14.52 11.82 -21.32
CA LEU A 496 14.91 11.96 -22.73
C LEU A 496 15.99 13.04 -22.91
N TYR A 497 15.72 14.24 -22.40
CA TYR A 497 16.56 15.42 -22.67
C TYR A 497 17.85 15.46 -21.86
N ASN A 498 17.88 14.82 -20.70
CA ASN A 498 19.06 14.78 -19.84
C ASN A 498 19.89 13.49 -20.00
N THR A 499 19.76 12.82 -21.14
CA THR A 499 20.58 11.65 -21.50
C THR A 499 21.30 11.93 -22.83
N PRO A 500 22.61 11.65 -22.98
CA PRO A 500 23.32 11.79 -24.25
C PRO A 500 22.71 10.95 -25.37
N GLU A 501 22.91 11.40 -26.64
CA GLU A 501 22.33 10.72 -27.81
C GLU A 501 22.85 9.28 -27.98
N GLU A 502 24.14 9.07 -27.71
CA GLU A 502 24.83 7.79 -27.83
C GLU A 502 24.67 6.87 -26.62
N ALA A 503 23.88 7.27 -25.61
CA ALA A 503 23.70 6.48 -24.40
C ALA A 503 22.97 5.15 -24.68
N SER A 504 23.36 4.11 -23.94
CA SER A 504 22.65 2.81 -23.99
C SER A 504 21.17 2.97 -23.64
N THR A 505 20.30 2.45 -24.49
CA THR A 505 18.84 2.49 -24.30
C THR A 505 18.42 1.76 -23.03
N GLU A 506 18.89 0.53 -22.83
CA GLU A 506 18.48 -0.34 -21.74
C GLU A 506 19.13 0.05 -20.40
N TYR A 507 20.40 0.41 -20.42
CA TYR A 507 21.21 0.57 -19.20
C TYR A 507 21.44 2.00 -18.76
N VAL A 508 21.07 3.00 -19.58
CA VAL A 508 21.19 4.43 -19.27
C VAL A 508 19.89 5.18 -19.51
N LEU A 509 19.31 5.10 -20.71
CA LEU A 509 18.10 5.87 -21.07
C LEU A 509 16.87 5.41 -20.29
N CYS A 510 16.73 4.11 -20.02
CA CYS A 510 15.62 3.52 -19.27
C CYS A 510 15.41 4.21 -17.91
N PRO A 511 14.24 4.81 -17.65
CA PRO A 511 13.96 5.48 -16.36
C PRO A 511 13.65 4.50 -15.25
N ARG A 512 13.06 3.32 -15.56
CA ARG A 512 12.57 2.33 -14.60
C ARG A 512 13.73 1.46 -14.08
N VAL A 513 13.80 1.30 -12.75
CA VAL A 513 14.76 0.38 -12.10
C VAL A 513 14.03 -0.85 -11.54
N ALA A 514 12.95 -0.67 -10.82
CA ALA A 514 12.12 -1.74 -10.25
C ALA A 514 10.62 -1.34 -10.26
N ASN A 515 10.02 -1.11 -9.12
CA ASN A 515 8.60 -0.74 -8.97
C ASN A 515 8.39 0.58 -8.20
N GLU A 516 9.40 1.44 -8.15
CA GLU A 516 9.34 2.78 -7.56
C GLU A 516 8.40 3.73 -8.33
N LEU A 517 8.02 4.85 -7.70
CA LEU A 517 7.37 5.95 -8.41
C LEU A 517 8.35 6.56 -9.43
N LEU A 518 7.94 6.60 -10.71
CA LEU A 518 8.72 7.32 -11.73
C LEU A 518 8.64 8.82 -11.49
N THR A 519 9.81 9.44 -11.33
CA THR A 519 9.98 10.86 -11.05
C THR A 519 11.01 11.45 -12.02
N PRO A 520 11.04 12.78 -12.22
CA PRO A 520 12.05 13.43 -13.06
C PRO A 520 13.39 13.48 -12.32
N TYR A 521 13.94 12.32 -11.97
CA TYR A 521 15.10 12.20 -11.11
C TYR A 521 16.42 12.56 -11.81
N ARG A 522 16.46 12.51 -13.14
CA ARG A 522 17.72 12.65 -13.88
C ARG A 522 18.28 14.06 -13.77
N SER A 523 17.52 15.07 -14.18
CA SER A 523 17.93 16.48 -14.04
C SER A 523 18.13 16.86 -12.58
N PHE A 524 17.25 16.33 -11.69
CA PHE A 524 17.38 16.58 -10.25
C PHE A 524 18.73 16.07 -9.72
N LEU A 525 19.10 14.83 -9.95
CA LEU A 525 20.35 14.25 -9.46
C LEU A 525 21.57 14.89 -10.14
N GLN A 526 21.49 15.21 -11.44
CA GLN A 526 22.52 15.95 -12.15
C GLN A 526 22.78 17.32 -11.54
N LYS A 527 21.76 17.99 -11.00
CA LYS A 527 21.88 19.28 -10.32
C LYS A 527 22.37 19.14 -8.89
N GLU A 528 21.78 18.24 -8.13
CA GLU A 528 21.99 18.14 -6.68
C GLU A 528 23.29 17.42 -6.28
N ILE A 529 23.78 16.47 -7.09
CA ILE A 529 25.06 15.80 -6.80
C ILE A 529 26.19 16.83 -7.02
N PRO A 530 27.01 17.12 -6.00
CA PRO A 530 28.15 18.05 -6.14
C PRO A 530 29.13 17.62 -7.23
N GLU A 531 29.67 18.57 -7.98
CA GLU A 531 30.58 18.30 -9.13
C GLU A 531 31.80 17.47 -8.74
N SER A 532 32.33 17.69 -7.53
CA SER A 532 33.44 16.89 -6.99
C SER A 532 33.09 15.42 -6.77
N LEU A 533 31.81 15.11 -6.48
CA LEU A 533 31.32 13.74 -6.37
C LEU A 533 31.01 13.13 -7.74
N LYS A 534 30.42 13.91 -8.66
CA LYS A 534 30.18 13.45 -10.05
C LYS A 534 31.48 12.98 -10.70
N THR A 535 32.52 13.76 -10.61
CA THR A 535 33.85 13.41 -11.16
C THR A 535 34.39 12.11 -10.54
N LYS A 536 34.25 11.96 -9.22
CA LYS A 536 34.67 10.72 -8.53
C LYS A 536 33.85 9.51 -8.95
N PHE A 537 32.53 9.66 -9.03
CA PHE A 537 31.62 8.57 -9.40
C PHE A 537 31.82 8.14 -10.86
N ALA A 538 32.03 9.11 -11.76
CA ALA A 538 32.28 8.85 -13.18
C ALA A 538 33.64 8.13 -13.40
N SER A 539 34.67 8.52 -12.66
CA SER A 539 36.01 7.88 -12.79
C SER A 539 36.07 6.50 -12.13
N ASN A 540 35.30 6.28 -11.06
CA ASN A 540 35.24 5.01 -10.34
C ASN A 540 33.88 4.80 -9.68
N PRO A 541 32.95 4.03 -10.30
CA PRO A 541 31.60 3.76 -9.76
C PRO A 541 31.59 3.14 -8.36
N GLN A 542 32.63 2.42 -7.93
CA GLN A 542 32.76 1.88 -6.58
C GLN A 542 32.76 2.98 -5.51
N THR A 543 33.13 4.21 -5.87
CA THR A 543 33.04 5.35 -4.95
C THR A 543 31.58 5.76 -4.69
N LEU A 544 30.66 5.54 -5.64
CA LEU A 544 29.22 5.73 -5.43
C LEU A 544 28.66 4.64 -4.53
N VAL A 545 29.07 3.38 -4.69
CA VAL A 545 28.69 2.28 -3.77
C VAL A 545 29.07 2.64 -2.34
N LYS A 546 30.33 3.07 -2.14
CA LYS A 546 30.80 3.51 -0.82
C LYS A 546 30.00 4.71 -0.30
N TRP A 547 29.76 5.71 -1.15
CA TRP A 547 28.96 6.87 -0.76
C TRP A 547 27.53 6.49 -0.34
N CYS A 548 26.87 5.60 -1.09
CA CYS A 548 25.55 5.09 -0.71
C CYS A 548 25.58 4.37 0.64
N SER A 549 26.62 3.58 0.89
CA SER A 549 26.80 2.88 2.17
C SER A 549 27.04 3.83 3.34
N ASP A 550 27.82 4.90 3.12
CA ASP A 550 28.22 5.85 4.17
C ASP A 550 27.13 6.94 4.42
N SER A 551 26.32 7.27 3.39
CA SER A 551 25.40 8.42 3.40
C SER A 551 23.93 8.06 3.45
N ILE A 552 23.57 6.78 3.24
CA ILE A 552 22.18 6.30 3.22
C ILE A 552 22.02 5.19 4.27
N THR A 553 21.24 5.47 5.29
CA THR A 553 20.94 4.51 6.36
C THR A 553 19.83 3.55 5.94
N ILE A 554 19.97 2.26 6.20
CA ILE A 554 18.94 1.24 5.94
C ILE A 554 18.05 1.04 7.16
N ARG A 555 16.74 1.18 6.94
CA ARG A 555 15.67 0.90 7.91
C ARG A 555 14.52 0.17 7.22
N ASN A 556 14.70 -1.13 7.00
CA ASN A 556 13.70 -1.99 6.36
C ASN A 556 12.39 -2.10 7.16
N ASP A 557 12.41 -1.79 8.42
CA ASP A 557 11.27 -1.80 9.33
C ASP A 557 10.33 -0.60 9.14
N LEU A 558 10.83 0.52 8.61
CA LEU A 558 10.08 1.77 8.47
C LEU A 558 9.38 1.98 7.11
N ASN A 559 9.54 1.04 6.16
CA ASN A 559 8.89 1.12 4.84
C ASN A 559 8.08 -0.15 4.52
N LYS A 560 7.37 -0.69 5.51
CA LYS A 560 6.56 -1.90 5.34
C LYS A 560 5.23 -1.58 4.66
N GLY A 561 4.85 -2.42 3.69
CA GLY A 561 3.54 -2.33 3.03
C GLY A 561 3.39 -1.16 2.05
N ALA A 562 4.50 -0.63 1.52
CA ALA A 562 4.50 0.46 0.55
C ALA A 562 5.45 0.18 -0.62
N SER A 563 5.35 0.98 -1.68
CA SER A 563 6.32 1.01 -2.77
C SER A 563 7.69 1.52 -2.28
N PRO A 564 8.79 1.19 -2.96
CA PRO A 564 10.09 1.77 -2.66
C PRO A 564 10.07 3.31 -2.78
N THR A 565 10.90 3.96 -1.99
CA THR A 565 11.13 5.41 -2.08
C THR A 565 11.74 5.76 -3.45
N SER A 566 11.27 6.84 -4.07
CA SER A 566 11.82 7.31 -5.33
C SER A 566 13.29 7.73 -5.20
N PRO A 567 14.05 7.81 -6.31
CA PRO A 567 15.43 8.33 -6.27
C PRO A 567 15.52 9.75 -5.68
N ILE A 568 14.55 10.63 -5.97
CA ILE A 568 14.48 11.98 -5.41
C ILE A 568 14.22 11.92 -3.90
N GLY A 569 13.24 11.12 -3.48
CA GLY A 569 12.93 10.93 -2.06
C GLY A 569 14.10 10.34 -1.29
N THR A 570 14.81 9.36 -1.86
CA THR A 570 16.01 8.77 -1.26
C THR A 570 17.13 9.81 -1.08
N TRP A 571 17.36 10.66 -2.07
CA TRP A 571 18.33 11.75 -1.94
C TRP A 571 17.98 12.71 -0.82
N LYS A 572 16.72 13.07 -0.67
CA LYS A 572 16.25 13.99 0.37
C LYS A 572 16.28 13.37 1.76
N CYS A 573 15.75 12.15 1.90
CA CYS A 573 15.52 11.49 3.18
C CYS A 573 16.79 10.89 3.79
N ARG A 574 17.67 10.27 2.97
CA ARG A 574 18.89 9.54 3.41
C ARG A 574 18.64 8.35 4.36
N VAL A 575 17.40 8.01 4.60
CA VAL A 575 17.00 6.83 5.39
C VAL A 575 15.93 6.11 4.59
N VAL A 576 16.21 4.89 4.16
CA VAL A 576 15.35 4.12 3.26
C VAL A 576 15.46 2.61 3.53
N ASP A 577 14.65 1.80 2.87
CA ASP A 577 14.83 0.36 2.82
C ASP A 577 15.95 -0.06 1.84
N THR A 578 16.34 -1.31 1.89
CA THR A 578 17.40 -1.87 1.03
C THR A 578 17.08 -1.69 -0.45
N GLN A 579 15.85 -2.00 -0.88
CA GLN A 579 15.43 -1.90 -2.28
C GLN A 579 15.50 -0.44 -2.78
N SER A 580 15.04 0.50 -1.98
CA SER A 580 15.11 1.93 -2.31
C SER A 580 16.55 2.43 -2.49
N ARG A 581 17.51 1.96 -1.66
CA ARG A 581 18.93 2.30 -1.81
C ARG A 581 19.52 1.73 -3.10
N GLU A 582 19.16 0.52 -3.47
CA GLU A 582 19.58 -0.11 -4.73
C GLU A 582 19.02 0.62 -5.95
N ILE A 583 17.72 0.98 -5.91
CA ILE A 583 17.07 1.80 -6.93
C ILE A 583 17.79 3.16 -7.08
N PHE A 584 18.08 3.81 -5.96
CA PHE A 584 18.82 5.08 -5.96
C PHE A 584 20.21 4.93 -6.59
N PHE A 585 20.95 3.87 -6.24
CA PHE A 585 22.26 3.60 -6.82
C PHE A 585 22.19 3.52 -8.35
N VAL A 586 21.29 2.72 -8.89
CA VAL A 586 21.11 2.58 -10.35
C VAL A 586 20.68 3.91 -10.98
N ALA A 587 19.72 4.62 -10.39
CA ALA A 587 19.24 5.90 -10.89
C ALA A 587 20.33 6.98 -10.89
N ALA A 588 21.12 7.08 -9.81
CA ALA A 588 22.24 8.01 -9.71
C ALA A 588 23.35 7.70 -10.74
N THR A 589 23.67 6.42 -10.91
CA THR A 589 24.65 5.93 -11.90
C THR A 589 24.20 6.29 -13.32
N ARG A 590 22.94 6.00 -13.68
CA ARG A 590 22.35 6.37 -14.98
C ARG A 590 22.30 7.88 -15.20
N SER A 591 22.07 8.67 -14.14
CA SER A 591 22.07 10.14 -14.23
C SER A 591 23.46 10.72 -14.55
N LEU A 592 24.51 9.96 -14.30
CA LEU A 592 25.90 10.29 -14.67
C LEU A 592 26.33 9.63 -16.00
N ASN A 593 25.36 9.10 -16.77
CA ASN A 593 25.57 8.42 -18.03
C ASN A 593 26.43 7.14 -17.94
N ILE A 594 26.44 6.48 -16.79
CA ILE A 594 27.10 5.21 -16.54
C ILE A 594 26.07 4.09 -16.63
N GLN A 595 26.39 3.01 -17.33
CA GLN A 595 25.51 1.87 -17.48
C GLN A 595 25.29 1.17 -16.13
N ALA A 596 24.03 0.98 -15.76
CA ALA A 596 23.64 0.26 -14.55
C ALA A 596 22.24 -0.34 -14.70
N TRP A 597 22.03 -1.52 -14.08
CA TRP A 597 20.73 -2.16 -13.99
C TRP A 597 20.64 -2.98 -12.71
N LYS A 598 19.45 -3.32 -12.35
CA LYS A 598 19.17 -4.32 -11.31
C LYS A 598 18.66 -5.57 -11.99
N ASP A 599 19.34 -6.69 -11.77
CA ASP A 599 18.92 -7.97 -12.33
C ASP A 599 17.61 -8.43 -11.68
N ALA A 600 16.59 -8.69 -12.50
CA ALA A 600 15.24 -9.02 -12.02
C ALA A 600 15.16 -10.43 -11.40
N VAL A 601 16.09 -11.34 -11.76
CA VAL A 601 16.10 -12.73 -11.30
C VAL A 601 16.88 -12.87 -10.00
N THR A 602 18.09 -12.33 -9.96
CA THR A 602 18.95 -12.41 -8.78
C THR A 602 18.68 -11.30 -7.75
N GLY A 603 18.04 -10.21 -8.18
CA GLY A 603 17.78 -9.04 -7.34
C GLY A 603 19.03 -8.20 -7.04
N THR A 604 20.14 -8.45 -7.75
CA THR A 604 21.43 -7.74 -7.53
C THR A 604 21.74 -6.76 -8.64
#